data_0dc7814e62147302a345face205e231d
#
_entry.id   0dc7814e62147302a345face205e231d
#
_cell.length_a   1.000
_cell.length_b   1.000
_cell.length_c   1.000
_cell.angle_alpha   90.00
_cell.angle_beta   90.00
_cell.angle_gamma   90.00
#
_symmetry.space_group_name_H-M   'P 1'
#
loop_
_entity.id
_entity.type
_entity.pdbx_description
1 polymer ?
#
loop_
_entity_poly.entity_id
_entity_poly.type
_entity_poly.pdbx_seq_one_letter_code
_entity_poly.pdbx_strand_id
1 'polypeptide(L)'
;MAAQMGTDVYQRGLELAESGNYEAALNCVREHLRNVPHDAQALNDAGAILHCLGRSNDAIDYLRKAYQLYADNGEVVWNLVEAYLAAGMASEAAGLFDRMERTGLLNIEVLNRTATMLLDQGRKDVAIEVLLRSMRLWPEQEVLTPILQVVRGQRPKIALFRSEEGQDGALADAWAFVEQRFQTASYADFPGDEVRELVEWSDIAWFDGGGDRVVQASQQPQTGKMIVSLRRTDVRGDWVEKVRWEHVDILVQLGSAAVEAALAERVPDIRNRTRLAVVPQGVNLERYAFQPRQRGKHLACTGYLSMEANPALLLQCMQKLHYIDPEYRLFFSGRFESPVLEQYVRHMVQTLGLTEVVSFEPYPRDLNAWLGDKHFIVSTGIGESQVESVLAGMAGGLKPVVHNFSGAETLLPSASLFNIAEEFCERVLAPDYEPVDYRRFVEQRYPMDEHLRHINGILIQLETEIGLQQPSPLSEAPKMDSLLSVPQSQGTGAAGPAISVNF
;
A
#
# COMPACT_ATOMS: atom_id res chain seq x y z
N MET A 1 -43.68 -31.58 8.24
CA MET A 1 -43.28 -32.88 7.65
C MET A 1 -42.07 -32.74 6.72
N ALA A 2 -42.08 -31.95 5.66
CA ALA A 2 -40.93 -31.86 4.73
C ALA A 2 -39.65 -31.32 5.37
N ALA A 3 -39.73 -30.29 6.23
CA ALA A 3 -38.57 -29.73 6.91
C ALA A 3 -37.96 -30.71 7.93
N GLN A 4 -38.77 -31.50 8.64
CA GLN A 4 -38.32 -32.52 9.56
C GLN A 4 -37.64 -33.70 8.87
N MET A 5 -38.17 -34.14 7.73
CA MET A 5 -37.54 -35.19 6.92
C MET A 5 -36.18 -34.73 6.32
N GLY A 6 -36.06 -33.44 5.97
CA GLY A 6 -34.80 -32.91 5.45
C GLY A 6 -33.69 -32.87 6.50
N THR A 7 -34.02 -32.56 7.75
CA THR A 7 -33.05 -32.55 8.88
C THR A 7 -32.60 -33.98 9.19
N ASP A 8 -33.49 -34.98 9.19
CA ASP A 8 -33.15 -36.38 9.42
C ASP A 8 -32.20 -36.95 8.35
N VAL A 9 -32.42 -36.58 7.07
CA VAL A 9 -31.54 -37.01 5.97
C VAL A 9 -30.15 -36.38 6.06
N TYR A 10 -30.07 -35.10 6.41
CA TYR A 10 -28.80 -34.41 6.61
C TYR A 10 -28.02 -35.01 7.76
N GLN A 11 -28.67 -35.20 8.94
CA GLN A 11 -28.03 -35.80 10.11
C GLN A 11 -27.50 -37.22 9.81
N ARG A 12 -28.24 -38.02 9.09
CA ARG A 12 -27.77 -39.32 8.63
C ARG A 12 -26.55 -39.20 7.70
N GLY A 13 -26.51 -38.15 6.85
CA GLY A 13 -25.36 -37.86 6.02
C GLY A 13 -24.09 -37.61 6.85
N LEU A 14 -24.21 -36.84 7.93
CA LEU A 14 -23.09 -36.58 8.84
C LEU A 14 -22.60 -37.87 9.52
N GLU A 15 -23.50 -38.71 10.08
CA GLU A 15 -23.14 -39.98 10.67
C GLU A 15 -22.42 -40.93 9.71
N LEU A 16 -22.84 -40.95 8.43
CA LEU A 16 -22.17 -41.72 7.38
C LEU A 16 -20.76 -41.17 7.07
N ALA A 17 -20.59 -39.87 7.08
CA ALA A 17 -19.27 -39.27 6.87
C ALA A 17 -18.32 -39.55 8.04
N GLU A 18 -18.80 -39.50 9.32
CA GLU A 18 -18.04 -39.92 10.49
C GLU A 18 -17.57 -41.37 10.40
N SER A 19 -18.41 -42.24 9.87
CA SER A 19 -18.06 -43.65 9.65
C SER A 19 -17.16 -43.91 8.45
N GLY A 20 -16.75 -42.83 7.72
CA GLY A 20 -15.91 -42.93 6.51
C GLY A 20 -16.68 -43.34 5.24
N ASN A 21 -18.02 -43.44 5.29
CA ASN A 21 -18.82 -43.76 4.12
C ASN A 21 -19.18 -42.52 3.29
N TYR A 22 -18.15 -41.86 2.75
CA TYR A 22 -18.24 -40.55 2.08
C TYR A 22 -19.17 -40.49 0.90
N GLU A 23 -19.27 -41.57 0.06
CA GLU A 23 -20.18 -41.56 -1.09
C GLU A 23 -21.65 -41.58 -0.65
N ALA A 24 -22.01 -42.38 0.35
CA ALA A 24 -23.36 -42.41 0.90
C ALA A 24 -23.70 -41.09 1.62
N ALA A 25 -22.75 -40.56 2.38
CA ALA A 25 -22.84 -39.26 3.06
C ALA A 25 -23.16 -38.14 2.04
N LEU A 26 -22.39 -38.08 0.95
CA LEU A 26 -22.58 -37.06 -0.08
C LEU A 26 -23.97 -37.12 -0.72
N ASN A 27 -24.51 -38.31 -0.91
CA ASN A 27 -25.86 -38.49 -1.46
C ASN A 27 -26.93 -37.91 -0.52
N CYS A 28 -26.80 -38.16 0.80
CA CYS A 28 -27.72 -37.62 1.80
C CYS A 28 -27.62 -36.07 1.87
N VAL A 29 -26.41 -35.53 1.91
CA VAL A 29 -26.19 -34.06 1.93
C VAL A 29 -26.72 -33.39 0.67
N ARG A 30 -26.53 -34.03 -0.51
CA ARG A 30 -27.09 -33.53 -1.78
C ARG A 30 -28.61 -33.58 -1.82
N GLU A 31 -29.22 -34.58 -1.20
CA GLU A 31 -30.69 -34.66 -1.09
C GLU A 31 -31.21 -33.53 -0.21
N HIS A 32 -30.56 -33.24 0.92
CA HIS A 32 -30.88 -32.08 1.75
C HIS A 32 -30.76 -30.77 0.98
N LEU A 33 -29.67 -30.56 0.25
CA LEU A 33 -29.41 -29.35 -0.55
C LEU A 33 -30.39 -29.15 -1.72
N ARG A 34 -31.06 -30.18 -2.19
CA ARG A 34 -32.19 -30.03 -3.16
C ARG A 34 -33.38 -29.33 -2.52
N ASN A 35 -33.60 -29.51 -1.23
CA ASN A 35 -34.70 -28.89 -0.48
C ASN A 35 -34.29 -27.56 0.14
N VAL A 36 -33.01 -27.37 0.53
CA VAL A 36 -32.44 -26.17 1.14
C VAL A 36 -31.14 -25.76 0.44
N PRO A 37 -31.23 -25.18 -0.78
CA PRO A 37 -30.05 -24.92 -1.64
C PRO A 37 -29.04 -23.93 -1.07
N HIS A 38 -29.43 -23.12 -0.09
CA HIS A 38 -28.60 -22.08 0.54
C HIS A 38 -28.23 -22.42 1.98
N ASP A 39 -28.23 -23.68 2.34
CA ASP A 39 -27.70 -24.13 3.63
C ASP A 39 -26.16 -24.11 3.56
N ALA A 40 -25.55 -23.09 4.17
CA ALA A 40 -24.11 -22.88 4.09
C ALA A 40 -23.32 -24.00 4.77
N GLN A 41 -23.83 -24.57 5.87
CA GLN A 41 -23.18 -25.69 6.55
C GLN A 41 -23.23 -26.96 5.67
N ALA A 42 -24.40 -27.30 5.13
CA ALA A 42 -24.54 -28.45 4.25
C ALA A 42 -23.71 -28.31 2.97
N LEU A 43 -23.54 -27.07 2.44
CA LEU A 43 -22.65 -26.79 1.32
C LEU A 43 -21.18 -27.00 1.69
N ASN A 44 -20.76 -26.55 2.89
CA ASN A 44 -19.43 -26.79 3.43
C ASN A 44 -19.14 -28.28 3.56
N ASP A 45 -20.05 -29.03 4.18
CA ASP A 45 -19.90 -30.47 4.42
C ASP A 45 -19.87 -31.27 3.11
N ALA A 46 -20.70 -30.90 2.13
CA ALA A 46 -20.64 -31.50 0.81
C ALA A 46 -19.27 -31.31 0.15
N GLY A 47 -18.70 -30.11 0.29
CA GLY A 47 -17.36 -29.79 -0.19
C GLY A 47 -16.28 -30.57 0.54
N ALA A 48 -16.33 -30.63 1.87
CA ALA A 48 -15.39 -31.38 2.69
C ALA A 48 -15.42 -32.89 2.37
N ILE A 49 -16.61 -33.47 2.24
CA ILE A 49 -16.79 -34.88 1.84
C ILE A 49 -16.21 -35.15 0.44
N LEU A 50 -16.47 -34.25 -0.53
CA LEU A 50 -15.90 -34.36 -1.88
C LEU A 50 -14.37 -34.30 -1.87
N HIS A 51 -13.80 -33.44 -1.03
CA HIS A 51 -12.36 -33.37 -0.86
C HIS A 51 -11.80 -34.66 -0.26
N CYS A 52 -12.43 -35.24 0.76
CA CYS A 52 -12.05 -36.54 1.31
C CYS A 52 -12.13 -37.69 0.29
N LEU A 53 -13.02 -37.59 -0.69
CA LEU A 53 -13.12 -38.50 -1.84
C LEU A 53 -12.05 -38.26 -2.93
N GLY A 54 -11.11 -37.29 -2.73
CA GLY A 54 -10.13 -36.90 -3.73
C GLY A 54 -10.69 -36.09 -4.91
N ARG A 55 -11.93 -35.60 -4.80
CA ARG A 55 -12.66 -34.85 -5.83
C ARG A 55 -12.61 -33.34 -5.54
N SER A 56 -11.41 -32.81 -5.32
CA SER A 56 -11.22 -31.43 -4.87
C SER A 56 -11.74 -30.37 -5.86
N ASN A 57 -11.68 -30.64 -7.16
CA ASN A 57 -12.28 -29.75 -8.16
C ASN A 57 -13.81 -29.62 -8.00
N ASP A 58 -14.51 -30.74 -7.74
CA ASP A 58 -15.95 -30.73 -7.49
C ASP A 58 -16.28 -30.06 -6.14
N ALA A 59 -15.40 -30.23 -5.14
CA ALA A 59 -15.53 -29.63 -3.82
C ALA A 59 -15.54 -28.09 -3.85
N ILE A 60 -14.69 -27.52 -4.70
CA ILE A 60 -14.53 -26.05 -4.82
C ILE A 60 -15.86 -25.36 -5.13
N ASP A 61 -16.70 -25.94 -5.99
CA ASP A 61 -17.99 -25.33 -6.34
C ASP A 61 -18.94 -25.23 -5.14
N TYR A 62 -18.97 -26.25 -4.28
CA TYR A 62 -19.76 -26.23 -3.06
C TYR A 62 -19.18 -25.26 -2.01
N LEU A 63 -17.87 -25.32 -1.80
CA LEU A 63 -17.17 -24.49 -0.82
C LEU A 63 -17.20 -23.01 -1.20
N ARG A 64 -17.12 -22.65 -2.47
CA ARG A 64 -17.31 -21.26 -2.94
C ARG A 64 -18.70 -20.74 -2.60
N LYS A 65 -19.75 -21.55 -2.77
CA LYS A 65 -21.13 -21.17 -2.41
C LYS A 65 -21.26 -21.01 -0.89
N ALA A 66 -20.69 -21.94 -0.11
CA ALA A 66 -20.65 -21.81 1.34
C ALA A 66 -19.92 -20.52 1.77
N TYR A 67 -18.77 -20.23 1.18
CA TYR A 67 -18.01 -19.01 1.44
C TYR A 67 -18.76 -17.71 1.07
N GLN A 68 -19.55 -17.72 0.00
CA GLN A 68 -20.40 -16.56 -0.35
C GLN A 68 -21.47 -16.28 0.72
N LEU A 69 -21.97 -17.31 1.40
CA LEU A 69 -22.96 -17.18 2.46
C LEU A 69 -22.33 -16.89 3.84
N TYR A 70 -21.15 -17.45 4.11
CA TYR A 70 -20.46 -17.41 5.40
C TYR A 70 -18.97 -17.11 5.24
N ALA A 71 -18.65 -15.94 4.69
CA ALA A 71 -17.26 -15.55 4.38
C ALA A 71 -16.31 -15.46 5.61
N ASP A 72 -16.85 -15.25 6.83
CA ASP A 72 -16.08 -15.14 8.06
C ASP A 72 -16.05 -16.44 8.89
N ASN A 73 -16.63 -17.52 8.38
CA ASN A 73 -16.53 -18.82 9.03
C ASN A 73 -15.16 -19.44 8.75
N GLY A 74 -14.36 -19.65 9.82
CA GLY A 74 -12.99 -20.16 9.70
C GLY A 74 -12.92 -21.55 9.09
N GLU A 75 -13.89 -22.44 9.38
CA GLU A 75 -13.95 -23.79 8.83
C GLU A 75 -14.18 -23.78 7.30
N VAL A 76 -15.13 -22.96 6.85
CA VAL A 76 -15.42 -22.79 5.40
C VAL A 76 -14.19 -22.25 4.68
N VAL A 77 -13.50 -21.28 5.25
CA VAL A 77 -12.26 -20.71 4.71
C VAL A 77 -11.16 -21.77 4.64
N TRP A 78 -10.97 -22.52 5.71
CA TRP A 78 -9.97 -23.60 5.79
C TRP A 78 -10.24 -24.68 4.72
N ASN A 79 -11.45 -25.21 4.67
CA ASN A 79 -11.82 -26.26 3.71
C ASN A 79 -11.66 -25.80 2.26
N LEU A 80 -11.98 -24.54 1.98
CA LEU A 80 -11.79 -23.97 0.64
C LEU A 80 -10.31 -23.81 0.27
N VAL A 81 -9.47 -23.37 1.19
CA VAL A 81 -8.01 -23.28 0.97
C VAL A 81 -7.42 -24.68 0.71
N GLU A 82 -7.76 -25.68 1.53
CA GLU A 82 -7.30 -27.05 1.34
C GLU A 82 -7.74 -27.64 -0.02
N ALA A 83 -9.00 -27.40 -0.41
CA ALA A 83 -9.50 -27.83 -1.71
C ALA A 83 -8.75 -27.14 -2.86
N TYR A 84 -8.47 -25.82 -2.75
CA TYR A 84 -7.67 -25.11 -3.75
C TYR A 84 -6.26 -25.67 -3.86
N LEU A 85 -5.57 -25.90 -2.73
CA LEU A 85 -4.20 -26.45 -2.74
C LEU A 85 -4.18 -27.86 -3.32
N ALA A 86 -5.15 -28.71 -2.98
CA ALA A 86 -5.25 -30.06 -3.54
C ALA A 86 -5.58 -30.05 -5.05
N ALA A 87 -6.27 -29.01 -5.54
CA ALA A 87 -6.56 -28.82 -6.96
C ALA A 87 -5.43 -28.10 -7.73
N GLY A 88 -4.33 -27.73 -7.08
CA GLY A 88 -3.22 -27.00 -7.70
C GLY A 88 -3.50 -25.49 -7.88
N MET A 89 -4.54 -24.93 -7.26
CA MET A 89 -4.97 -23.55 -7.38
C MET A 89 -4.35 -22.68 -6.27
N ALA A 90 -3.01 -22.61 -6.28
CA ALA A 90 -2.25 -21.98 -5.19
C ALA A 90 -2.46 -20.45 -5.10
N SER A 91 -2.72 -19.78 -6.20
CA SER A 91 -3.02 -18.35 -6.22
C SER A 91 -4.35 -18.02 -5.55
N GLU A 92 -5.38 -18.83 -5.81
CA GLU A 92 -6.70 -18.71 -5.20
C GLU A 92 -6.64 -18.99 -3.69
N ALA A 93 -5.85 -19.99 -3.27
CA ALA A 93 -5.60 -20.28 -1.87
C ALA A 93 -4.95 -19.07 -1.18
N ALA A 94 -3.90 -18.49 -1.78
CA ALA A 94 -3.23 -17.30 -1.27
C ALA A 94 -4.18 -16.10 -1.11
N GLY A 95 -5.17 -15.96 -1.99
CA GLY A 95 -6.20 -14.92 -1.91
C GLY A 95 -7.10 -14.98 -0.68
N LEU A 96 -7.10 -16.10 0.06
CA LEU A 96 -7.88 -16.28 1.29
C LEU A 96 -7.05 -16.10 2.58
N PHE A 97 -5.75 -15.86 2.48
CA PHE A 97 -4.86 -15.81 3.66
C PHE A 97 -5.19 -14.67 4.63
N ASP A 98 -5.72 -13.53 4.16
CA ASP A 98 -6.18 -12.46 5.03
C ASP A 98 -7.35 -12.91 5.92
N ARG A 99 -8.21 -13.78 5.39
CA ARG A 99 -9.30 -14.38 6.17
C ARG A 99 -8.76 -15.41 7.17
N MET A 100 -7.86 -16.28 6.72
CA MET A 100 -7.22 -17.27 7.61
C MET A 100 -6.45 -16.60 8.76
N GLU A 101 -5.75 -15.50 8.49
CA GLU A 101 -5.02 -14.75 9.51
C GLU A 101 -5.98 -14.17 10.55
N ARG A 102 -7.10 -13.56 10.12
CA ARG A 102 -8.13 -13.02 11.04
C ARG A 102 -8.83 -14.08 11.87
N THR A 103 -8.99 -15.27 11.34
CA THR A 103 -9.61 -16.41 12.05
C THR A 103 -8.60 -17.24 12.87
N GLY A 104 -7.31 -16.87 12.84
CA GLY A 104 -6.25 -17.56 13.57
C GLY A 104 -5.88 -18.95 13.01
N LEU A 105 -6.28 -19.25 11.77
CA LEU A 105 -6.05 -20.53 11.12
C LEU A 105 -4.82 -20.55 10.20
N LEU A 106 -4.26 -19.37 9.89
CA LEU A 106 -3.06 -19.29 9.06
C LEU A 106 -1.85 -19.84 9.83
N ASN A 107 -1.13 -20.77 9.24
CA ASN A 107 0.06 -21.38 9.81
C ASN A 107 1.20 -21.53 8.82
N ILE A 108 2.39 -21.86 9.32
CA ILE A 108 3.63 -21.97 8.54
C ILE A 108 3.51 -23.04 7.44
N GLU A 109 2.86 -24.17 7.73
CA GLU A 109 2.76 -25.30 6.80
C GLU A 109 1.97 -24.91 5.55
N VAL A 110 0.80 -24.28 5.72
CA VAL A 110 -0.04 -23.79 4.61
C VAL A 110 0.70 -22.75 3.79
N LEU A 111 1.41 -21.80 4.42
CA LEU A 111 2.19 -20.78 3.71
C LEU A 111 3.34 -21.42 2.91
N ASN A 112 4.14 -22.29 3.51
CA ASN A 112 5.27 -22.90 2.84
C ASN A 112 4.81 -23.81 1.67
N ARG A 113 3.76 -24.61 1.88
CA ARG A 113 3.17 -25.44 0.82
C ARG A 113 2.66 -24.59 -0.33
N THR A 114 1.95 -23.50 -0.03
CA THR A 114 1.44 -22.58 -1.07
C THR A 114 2.59 -21.89 -1.81
N ALA A 115 3.61 -21.41 -1.11
CA ALA A 115 4.77 -20.76 -1.72
C ALA A 115 5.52 -21.72 -2.67
N THR A 116 5.73 -22.97 -2.26
CA THR A 116 6.36 -24.00 -3.10
C THR A 116 5.55 -24.21 -4.38
N MET A 117 4.25 -24.43 -4.27
CA MET A 117 3.37 -24.64 -5.43
C MET A 117 3.37 -23.44 -6.38
N LEU A 118 3.39 -22.20 -5.85
CA LEU A 118 3.44 -20.98 -6.65
C LEU A 118 4.77 -20.86 -7.40
N LEU A 119 5.89 -21.22 -6.76
CA LEU A 119 7.20 -21.22 -7.40
C LEU A 119 7.30 -22.26 -8.52
N ASP A 120 6.77 -23.47 -8.30
CA ASP A 120 6.70 -24.52 -9.31
C ASP A 120 5.81 -24.11 -10.50
N GLN A 121 4.79 -23.30 -10.28
CA GLN A 121 3.92 -22.72 -11.29
C GLN A 121 4.50 -21.47 -11.97
N GLY A 122 5.71 -21.03 -11.56
CA GLY A 122 6.35 -19.82 -12.07
C GLY A 122 5.71 -18.50 -11.58
N ARG A 123 4.77 -18.56 -10.61
CA ARG A 123 4.06 -17.40 -10.03
C ARG A 123 4.89 -16.73 -8.95
N LYS A 124 6.07 -16.24 -9.35
CA LYS A 124 7.04 -15.59 -8.44
C LYS A 124 6.45 -14.33 -7.76
N ASP A 125 5.58 -13.62 -8.46
CA ASP A 125 4.83 -12.45 -8.00
C ASP A 125 3.99 -12.74 -6.75
N VAL A 126 3.25 -13.84 -6.74
CA VAL A 126 2.41 -14.25 -5.61
C VAL A 126 3.25 -15.00 -4.57
N ALA A 127 4.20 -15.83 -5.00
CA ALA A 127 5.06 -16.60 -4.10
C ALA A 127 5.84 -15.69 -3.13
N ILE A 128 6.36 -14.57 -3.62
CA ILE A 128 7.11 -13.63 -2.78
C ILE A 128 6.23 -13.00 -1.70
N GLU A 129 4.96 -12.71 -2.00
CA GLU A 129 4.00 -12.19 -1.01
C GLU A 129 3.74 -13.21 0.10
N VAL A 130 3.59 -14.48 -0.26
CA VAL A 130 3.38 -15.58 0.71
C VAL A 130 4.62 -15.75 1.59
N LEU A 131 5.83 -15.71 1.01
CA LEU A 131 7.09 -15.82 1.76
C LEU A 131 7.30 -14.63 2.70
N LEU A 132 7.05 -13.40 2.25
CA LEU A 132 7.14 -12.20 3.07
C LEU A 132 6.14 -12.22 4.22
N ARG A 133 4.91 -12.71 3.99
CA ARG A 133 3.90 -12.92 5.03
C ARG A 133 4.38 -13.95 6.05
N SER A 134 4.95 -15.06 5.59
CA SER A 134 5.50 -16.09 6.47
C SER A 134 6.60 -15.53 7.39
N MET A 135 7.53 -14.74 6.83
CA MET A 135 8.58 -14.09 7.63
C MET A 135 8.04 -13.03 8.60
N ARG A 136 6.99 -12.29 8.22
CA ARG A 136 6.35 -11.30 9.10
C ARG A 136 5.71 -11.96 10.31
N LEU A 137 5.01 -13.08 10.11
CA LEU A 137 4.30 -13.80 11.17
C LEU A 137 5.22 -14.66 12.02
N TRP A 138 6.28 -15.19 11.44
CA TRP A 138 7.29 -16.03 12.11
C TRP A 138 8.70 -15.61 11.70
N PRO A 139 9.27 -14.56 12.33
CA PRO A 139 10.56 -13.98 11.94
C PRO A 139 11.77 -14.90 12.10
N GLU A 140 11.66 -15.95 12.92
CA GLU A 140 12.72 -16.93 13.20
C GLU A 140 13.02 -17.89 12.04
N GLN A 141 12.32 -17.79 10.92
CA GLN A 141 12.52 -18.64 9.75
C GLN A 141 13.72 -18.18 8.89
N GLU A 142 14.93 -18.30 9.40
CA GLU A 142 16.17 -17.89 8.69
C GLU A 142 16.31 -18.53 7.30
N VAL A 143 15.76 -19.74 7.12
CA VAL A 143 15.81 -20.48 5.84
C VAL A 143 15.09 -19.76 4.69
N LEU A 144 14.14 -18.87 4.98
CA LEU A 144 13.40 -18.15 3.94
C LEU A 144 14.21 -17.00 3.32
N THR A 145 15.19 -16.45 4.04
CA THR A 145 16.03 -15.34 3.53
C THR A 145 16.78 -15.69 2.24
N PRO A 146 17.53 -16.80 2.14
CA PRO A 146 18.18 -17.18 0.89
C PRO A 146 17.17 -17.52 -0.23
N ILE A 147 16.01 -18.10 0.11
CA ILE A 147 14.96 -18.38 -0.88
C ILE A 147 14.43 -17.07 -1.48
N LEU A 148 14.14 -16.08 -0.65
CA LEU A 148 13.72 -14.75 -1.12
C LEU A 148 14.77 -14.10 -2.01
N GLN A 149 16.05 -14.22 -1.69
CA GLN A 149 17.13 -13.71 -2.54
C GLN A 149 17.15 -14.39 -3.93
N VAL A 150 16.96 -15.71 -3.97
CA VAL A 150 16.87 -16.45 -5.24
C VAL A 150 15.64 -16.00 -6.04
N VAL A 151 14.48 -15.89 -5.41
CA VAL A 151 13.25 -15.45 -6.08
C VAL A 151 13.40 -14.04 -6.64
N ARG A 152 13.96 -13.10 -5.85
CA ARG A 152 14.26 -11.73 -6.30
C ARG A 152 15.23 -11.72 -7.48
N GLY A 153 16.27 -12.53 -7.43
CA GLY A 153 17.26 -12.63 -8.51
C GLY A 153 16.72 -13.19 -9.83
N GLN A 154 15.54 -13.81 -9.80
CA GLN A 154 14.81 -14.30 -10.97
C GLN A 154 13.74 -13.34 -11.49
N ARG A 155 13.55 -12.19 -10.84
CA ARG A 155 12.67 -11.11 -11.26
C ARG A 155 13.45 -9.97 -11.90
N PRO A 156 12.81 -9.03 -12.61
CA PRO A 156 13.50 -7.88 -13.21
C PRO A 156 14.31 -7.08 -12.19
N LYS A 157 15.47 -6.60 -12.59
CA LYS A 157 16.28 -5.67 -11.81
C LYS A 157 15.71 -4.26 -11.92
N ILE A 158 15.56 -3.56 -10.82
CA ILE A 158 14.99 -2.22 -10.79
C ILE A 158 16.03 -1.21 -10.32
N ALA A 159 16.32 -0.22 -11.16
CA ALA A 159 17.10 0.96 -10.80
C ALA A 159 16.18 2.03 -10.20
N LEU A 160 16.48 2.53 -9.01
CA LEU A 160 15.70 3.52 -8.27
C LEU A 160 16.40 4.88 -8.28
N PHE A 161 15.87 5.84 -9.05
CA PHE A 161 16.34 7.21 -9.08
C PHE A 161 15.47 8.06 -8.16
N ARG A 162 15.83 8.08 -6.87
CA ARG A 162 15.06 8.77 -5.82
C ARG A 162 15.30 10.26 -5.84
N SER A 163 14.26 11.06 -5.56
CA SER A 163 14.40 12.48 -5.27
C SER A 163 14.85 12.68 -3.82
N GLU A 164 15.59 13.76 -3.56
CA GLU A 164 15.98 14.11 -2.18
C GLU A 164 14.75 14.47 -1.30
N GLU A 165 13.68 14.92 -1.93
CA GLU A 165 12.44 15.34 -1.26
C GLU A 165 11.52 14.17 -0.88
N GLY A 166 11.69 13.00 -1.50
CA GLY A 166 10.83 11.82 -1.34
C GLY A 166 11.29 10.81 -0.28
N GLN A 167 12.20 11.20 0.64
CA GLN A 167 12.75 10.26 1.63
C GLN A 167 11.78 9.88 2.75
N ASP A 168 10.73 10.69 2.97
CA ASP A 168 9.75 10.49 4.04
C ASP A 168 8.33 10.54 3.47
N GLY A 169 7.64 9.43 3.37
CA GLY A 169 6.24 9.43 2.93
C GLY A 169 5.82 8.19 2.15
N ALA A 170 4.74 8.32 1.36
CA ALA A 170 4.17 7.21 0.60
C ALA A 170 5.17 6.57 -0.38
N LEU A 171 6.04 7.36 -0.99
CA LEU A 171 7.08 6.83 -1.87
C LEU A 171 8.19 6.10 -1.11
N ALA A 172 8.54 6.51 0.10
CA ALA A 172 9.48 5.75 0.92
C ALA A 172 8.95 4.35 1.24
N ASP A 173 7.65 4.24 1.55
CA ASP A 173 6.98 2.95 1.73
C ASP A 173 6.92 2.15 0.42
N ALA A 174 6.70 2.81 -0.73
CA ALA A 174 6.75 2.19 -2.04
C ALA A 174 8.15 1.64 -2.39
N TRP A 175 9.21 2.40 -2.09
CA TRP A 175 10.58 1.94 -2.28
C TRP A 175 10.90 0.72 -1.40
N ALA A 176 10.54 0.76 -0.12
CA ALA A 176 10.71 -0.38 0.79
C ALA A 176 9.92 -1.61 0.29
N PHE A 177 8.72 -1.41 -0.24
CA PHE A 177 7.92 -2.46 -0.86
C PHE A 177 8.63 -3.08 -2.06
N VAL A 178 9.21 -2.27 -2.95
CA VAL A 178 9.94 -2.73 -4.15
C VAL A 178 11.23 -3.47 -3.76
N GLU A 179 12.00 -2.94 -2.82
CA GLU A 179 13.25 -3.53 -2.33
C GLU A 179 13.05 -4.91 -1.68
N GLN A 180 11.91 -5.12 -1.04
CA GLN A 180 11.56 -6.43 -0.50
C GLN A 180 11.25 -7.47 -1.59
N ARG A 181 10.86 -7.06 -2.80
CA ARG A 181 10.30 -7.92 -3.84
C ARG A 181 11.17 -8.09 -5.07
N PHE A 182 12.09 -7.17 -5.30
CA PHE A 182 12.93 -7.13 -6.48
C PHE A 182 14.41 -6.95 -6.11
N GLN A 183 15.31 -7.27 -7.03
CA GLN A 183 16.69 -6.85 -6.92
C GLN A 183 16.77 -5.39 -7.33
N THR A 184 17.19 -4.52 -6.41
CA THR A 184 17.24 -3.08 -6.63
C THR A 184 18.64 -2.52 -6.50
N ALA A 185 18.91 -1.42 -7.20
CA ALA A 185 20.06 -0.56 -6.96
C ALA A 185 19.61 0.90 -7.00
N SER A 186 20.19 1.74 -6.14
CA SER A 186 19.89 3.16 -6.11
C SER A 186 21.02 4.00 -6.70
N TYR A 187 20.68 5.21 -7.15
CA TYR A 187 21.63 6.13 -7.73
C TYR A 187 22.85 6.42 -6.83
N ALA A 188 22.68 6.45 -5.52
CA ALA A 188 23.77 6.68 -4.56
C ALA A 188 24.81 5.54 -4.50
N ASP A 189 24.48 4.35 -5.03
CA ASP A 189 25.37 3.18 -5.02
C ASP A 189 26.38 3.17 -6.17
N PHE A 190 26.31 4.13 -7.10
CA PHE A 190 27.12 4.20 -8.31
C PHE A 190 27.85 5.57 -8.40
N PRO A 191 29.14 5.65 -8.11
CA PRO A 191 29.93 6.87 -8.31
C PRO A 191 30.41 6.99 -9.76
N GLY A 192 30.05 8.09 -10.45
CA GLY A 192 30.54 8.40 -11.79
C GLY A 192 29.48 8.88 -12.78
N ASP A 193 29.47 8.38 -14.02
CA ASP A 193 28.44 8.66 -15.05
C ASP A 193 27.21 7.75 -14.85
N GLU A 194 26.64 7.88 -13.71
CA GLU A 194 25.85 6.96 -12.92
C GLU A 194 24.47 6.66 -13.52
N VAL A 195 23.87 7.65 -14.23
CA VAL A 195 22.55 7.45 -14.84
C VAL A 195 22.63 6.37 -15.92
N ARG A 196 23.65 6.44 -16.75
CA ARG A 196 23.83 5.50 -17.85
C ARG A 196 24.11 4.09 -17.36
N GLU A 197 25.07 3.94 -16.45
CA GLU A 197 25.48 2.64 -15.92
C GLU A 197 24.33 1.95 -15.19
N LEU A 198 23.57 2.72 -14.41
CA LEU A 198 22.43 2.20 -13.66
C LEU A 198 21.25 1.82 -14.56
N VAL A 199 20.99 2.60 -15.62
CA VAL A 199 19.97 2.26 -16.64
C VAL A 199 20.39 1.00 -17.40
N GLU A 200 21.66 0.88 -17.83
CA GLU A 200 22.18 -0.31 -18.52
C GLU A 200 22.18 -1.58 -17.65
N TRP A 201 22.35 -1.43 -16.32
CA TRP A 201 22.30 -2.54 -15.37
C TRP A 201 20.88 -3.08 -15.15
N SER A 202 19.86 -2.24 -15.30
CA SER A 202 18.48 -2.55 -14.90
C SER A 202 17.61 -3.01 -16.06
N ASP A 203 16.61 -3.83 -15.74
CA ASP A 203 15.50 -4.16 -16.64
C ASP A 203 14.40 -3.11 -16.58
N ILE A 204 14.28 -2.41 -15.42
CA ILE A 204 13.33 -1.30 -15.20
C ILE A 204 14.08 -0.15 -14.54
N ALA A 205 14.10 1.02 -15.16
CA ALA A 205 14.58 2.26 -14.56
C ALA A 205 13.40 3.09 -14.06
N TRP A 206 13.33 3.35 -12.76
CA TRP A 206 12.23 4.10 -12.14
C TRP A 206 12.72 5.43 -11.57
N PHE A 207 12.25 6.53 -12.14
CA PHE A 207 12.55 7.90 -11.75
C PHE A 207 11.44 8.49 -10.89
N ASP A 208 11.79 8.98 -9.69
CA ASP A 208 10.91 9.77 -8.84
C ASP A 208 11.17 11.25 -9.08
N GLY A 209 10.15 11.93 -9.59
CA GLY A 209 10.24 13.31 -10.03
C GLY A 209 10.85 13.47 -11.43
N GLY A 210 10.98 14.70 -11.85
CA GLY A 210 11.51 15.09 -13.16
C GLY A 210 12.92 15.66 -13.07
N GLY A 211 13.43 16.11 -14.22
CA GLY A 211 14.69 16.83 -14.32
C GLY A 211 15.69 16.24 -15.30
N ASP A 212 16.94 16.67 -15.18
CA ASP A 212 17.99 16.33 -16.14
C ASP A 212 18.29 14.83 -16.24
N ARG A 213 18.12 14.07 -15.15
CA ARG A 213 18.32 12.60 -15.13
C ARG A 213 17.31 11.90 -16.04
N VAL A 214 16.03 12.31 -15.98
CA VAL A 214 14.97 11.76 -16.86
C VAL A 214 15.27 12.11 -18.31
N VAL A 215 15.68 13.36 -18.58
CA VAL A 215 16.07 13.80 -19.91
C VAL A 215 17.21 12.95 -20.43
N GLN A 216 18.30 12.81 -19.67
CA GLN A 216 19.49 12.03 -20.03
C GLN A 216 19.13 10.57 -20.32
N ALA A 217 18.38 9.92 -19.42
CA ALA A 217 17.96 8.52 -19.61
C ALA A 217 17.07 8.34 -20.84
N SER A 218 16.11 9.25 -21.07
CA SER A 218 15.20 9.19 -22.22
C SER A 218 15.91 9.35 -23.58
N GLN A 219 17.10 9.94 -23.61
CA GLN A 219 17.87 10.14 -24.81
C GLN A 219 18.81 8.96 -25.15
N GLN A 220 18.98 8.02 -24.22
CA GLN A 220 19.76 6.81 -24.43
C GLN A 220 19.00 5.75 -25.25
N PRO A 221 19.71 4.80 -25.87
CA PRO A 221 19.06 3.62 -26.43
C PRO A 221 18.28 2.86 -25.37
N GLN A 222 17.04 2.48 -25.65
CA GLN A 222 16.25 1.68 -24.71
C GLN A 222 16.83 0.26 -24.59
N THR A 223 17.33 -0.05 -23.40
CA THR A 223 17.79 -1.40 -23.02
C THR A 223 16.78 -2.11 -22.11
N GLY A 224 15.89 -1.37 -21.49
CA GLY A 224 14.86 -1.86 -20.56
C GLY A 224 13.64 -0.96 -20.56
N LYS A 225 12.80 -1.11 -19.55
CA LYS A 225 11.58 -0.33 -19.31
C LYS A 225 11.88 0.92 -18.49
N MET A 226 11.15 2.00 -18.74
CA MET A 226 11.31 3.25 -18.02
C MET A 226 9.99 3.69 -17.38
N ILE A 227 10.01 3.92 -16.07
CA ILE A 227 8.92 4.52 -15.29
C ILE A 227 9.33 5.92 -14.85
N VAL A 228 8.44 6.87 -14.99
CA VAL A 228 8.60 8.22 -14.43
C VAL A 228 7.41 8.52 -13.54
N SER A 229 7.64 8.77 -12.26
CA SER A 229 6.60 9.16 -11.30
C SER A 229 6.62 10.66 -11.10
N LEU A 230 5.50 11.32 -11.34
CA LEU A 230 5.40 12.77 -11.22
C LEU A 230 4.26 13.18 -10.30
N ARG A 231 4.52 14.24 -9.53
CA ARG A 231 3.53 15.09 -8.89
C ARG A 231 3.24 16.29 -9.81
N ARG A 232 2.15 16.98 -9.59
CA ARG A 232 1.80 18.19 -10.34
C ARG A 232 2.89 19.28 -10.28
N THR A 233 3.58 19.38 -9.15
CA THR A 233 4.69 20.33 -8.95
C THR A 233 5.89 20.06 -9.83
N ASP A 234 6.15 18.80 -10.19
CA ASP A 234 7.30 18.37 -10.97
C ASP A 234 7.22 18.85 -12.42
N VAL A 235 6.00 19.10 -12.93
CA VAL A 235 5.76 19.46 -14.34
C VAL A 235 6.23 20.87 -14.73
N ARG A 236 6.67 21.69 -13.77
CA ARG A 236 7.00 23.11 -14.00
C ARG A 236 8.36 23.38 -14.65
N GLY A 237 9.29 22.42 -14.59
CA GLY A 237 10.65 22.59 -15.12
C GLY A 237 10.74 22.51 -16.64
N ASP A 238 11.74 23.16 -17.26
CA ASP A 238 12.01 23.13 -18.71
C ASP A 238 12.44 21.76 -19.24
N TRP A 239 12.70 20.81 -18.36
CA TRP A 239 13.05 19.44 -18.67
C TRP A 239 11.92 18.68 -19.40
N VAL A 240 10.66 19.04 -19.15
CA VAL A 240 9.45 18.37 -19.67
C VAL A 240 9.47 18.26 -21.20
N GLU A 241 9.87 19.33 -21.87
CA GLU A 241 9.90 19.41 -23.34
C GLU A 241 11.12 18.73 -23.94
N LYS A 242 12.15 18.44 -23.12
CA LYS A 242 13.41 17.80 -23.54
C LYS A 242 13.36 16.28 -23.46
N VAL A 243 12.38 15.72 -22.75
CA VAL A 243 12.20 14.27 -22.60
C VAL A 243 11.67 13.65 -23.89
N ARG A 244 12.25 12.52 -24.26
CA ARG A 244 11.67 11.65 -25.29
C ARG A 244 10.61 10.76 -24.64
N TRP A 245 9.39 11.25 -24.56
CA TRP A 245 8.29 10.56 -23.89
C TRP A 245 7.95 9.21 -24.51
N GLU A 246 8.33 8.96 -25.76
CA GLU A 246 8.19 7.67 -26.45
C GLU A 246 9.09 6.59 -25.83
N HIS A 247 10.12 6.98 -25.08
CA HIS A 247 11.01 6.09 -24.34
C HIS A 247 10.57 5.87 -22.88
N VAL A 248 9.54 6.57 -22.43
CA VAL A 248 8.91 6.34 -21.10
C VAL A 248 7.78 5.34 -21.27
N ASP A 249 7.93 4.14 -20.74
CA ASP A 249 6.90 3.10 -20.86
C ASP A 249 5.65 3.43 -20.06
N ILE A 250 5.82 3.95 -18.83
CA ILE A 250 4.71 4.35 -17.97
C ILE A 250 5.05 5.66 -17.25
N LEU A 251 4.15 6.63 -17.39
CA LEU A 251 4.12 7.82 -16.56
C LEU A 251 3.13 7.61 -15.42
N VAL A 252 3.66 7.54 -14.21
CA VAL A 252 2.87 7.41 -12.98
C VAL A 252 2.50 8.79 -12.47
N GLN A 253 1.21 9.07 -12.38
CA GLN A 253 0.65 10.27 -11.80
C GLN A 253 0.36 10.01 -10.32
N LEU A 254 1.12 10.65 -9.44
CA LEU A 254 0.98 10.47 -8.00
C LEU A 254 -0.15 11.34 -7.45
N GLY A 255 -1.10 10.72 -6.79
CA GLY A 255 -2.22 11.36 -6.11
C GLY A 255 -3.42 11.66 -7.00
N SER A 256 -3.24 12.22 -8.19
CA SER A 256 -4.36 12.61 -9.04
C SER A 256 -4.01 12.68 -10.53
N ALA A 257 -5.02 12.68 -11.38
CA ALA A 257 -4.87 12.89 -12.83
C ALA A 257 -4.52 14.36 -13.22
N ALA A 258 -4.33 15.26 -12.26
CA ALA A 258 -3.99 16.65 -12.50
C ALA A 258 -2.58 16.82 -13.11
N VAL A 259 -1.70 15.83 -12.94
CA VAL A 259 -0.38 15.77 -13.58
C VAL A 259 -0.53 15.75 -15.10
N GLU A 260 -1.44 14.94 -15.63
CA GLU A 260 -1.70 14.86 -17.07
C GLU A 260 -2.17 16.20 -17.64
N ALA A 261 -3.11 16.86 -16.97
CA ALA A 261 -3.62 18.15 -17.42
C ALA A 261 -2.48 19.19 -17.51
N ALA A 262 -1.60 19.24 -16.50
CA ALA A 262 -0.45 20.13 -16.49
C ALA A 262 0.59 19.78 -17.58
N LEU A 263 0.80 18.48 -17.84
CA LEU A 263 1.70 18.03 -18.91
C LEU A 263 1.13 18.33 -20.30
N ALA A 264 -0.18 18.15 -20.51
CA ALA A 264 -0.81 18.36 -21.81
C ALA A 264 -0.74 19.82 -22.30
N GLU A 265 -0.57 20.78 -21.40
CA GLU A 265 -0.32 22.18 -21.76
C GLU A 265 1.04 22.36 -22.46
N ARG A 266 2.02 21.53 -22.15
CA ARG A 266 3.41 21.60 -22.67
C ARG A 266 3.73 20.48 -23.67
N VAL A 267 3.11 19.34 -23.53
CA VAL A 267 3.22 18.16 -24.40
C VAL A 267 1.82 17.69 -24.77
N PRO A 268 1.16 18.34 -25.73
CA PRO A 268 -0.28 18.14 -26.01
C PRO A 268 -0.67 16.71 -26.39
N ASP A 269 0.26 15.93 -26.92
CA ASP A 269 0.05 14.55 -27.38
C ASP A 269 0.65 13.49 -26.42
N ILE A 270 0.84 13.83 -25.14
CA ILE A 270 1.48 12.96 -24.13
C ILE A 270 0.83 11.57 -24.05
N ARG A 271 -0.51 11.46 -24.18
CA ARG A 271 -1.23 10.18 -24.18
C ARG A 271 -0.85 9.25 -25.33
N ASN A 272 -0.36 9.81 -26.44
CA ASN A 272 0.06 9.02 -27.60
C ASN A 272 1.53 8.59 -27.49
N ARG A 273 2.30 9.17 -26.55
CA ARG A 273 3.73 8.94 -26.41
C ARG A 273 4.06 7.98 -25.27
N THR A 274 3.28 8.00 -24.19
CA THR A 274 3.51 7.15 -23.00
C THR A 274 2.19 6.68 -22.42
N ARG A 275 2.22 5.54 -21.76
CA ARG A 275 1.06 5.03 -20.98
C ARG A 275 0.94 5.82 -19.68
N LEU A 276 -0.26 6.23 -19.34
CA LEU A 276 -0.56 6.98 -18.12
C LEU A 276 -1.19 6.06 -17.08
N ALA A 277 -0.65 6.07 -15.86
CA ALA A 277 -1.21 5.36 -14.71
C ALA A 277 -1.39 6.33 -13.55
N VAL A 278 -2.58 6.35 -12.95
CA VAL A 278 -2.82 7.12 -11.72
C VAL A 278 -2.63 6.18 -10.53
N VAL A 279 -1.73 6.56 -9.63
CA VAL A 279 -1.52 5.88 -8.37
C VAL A 279 -2.05 6.79 -7.26
N PRO A 280 -3.13 6.37 -6.54
CA PRO A 280 -3.71 7.18 -5.49
C PRO A 280 -2.69 7.44 -4.37
N GLN A 281 -2.79 8.57 -3.67
CA GLN A 281 -1.95 8.85 -2.52
C GLN A 281 -2.21 7.81 -1.43
N GLY A 282 -1.14 7.30 -0.81
CA GLY A 282 -1.22 6.38 0.33
C GLY A 282 -0.64 7.01 1.60
N VAL A 283 -1.17 6.62 2.75
CA VAL A 283 -0.63 6.99 4.07
C VAL A 283 -0.43 5.72 4.88
N ASN A 284 0.81 5.47 5.29
CA ASN A 284 1.13 4.35 6.15
C ASN A 284 0.71 4.68 7.60
N LEU A 285 -0.44 4.16 7.99
CA LEU A 285 -1.02 4.43 9.30
C LEU A 285 -0.25 3.78 10.46
N GLU A 286 0.56 2.76 10.20
CA GLU A 286 1.43 2.15 11.22
C GLU A 286 2.58 3.09 11.59
N ARG A 287 3.01 3.94 10.67
CA ARG A 287 4.01 4.97 10.90
C ARG A 287 3.50 6.09 11.80
N TYR A 288 2.20 6.38 11.77
CA TYR A 288 1.57 7.48 12.50
C TYR A 288 0.72 6.96 13.63
N ALA A 289 1.28 6.94 14.85
CA ALA A 289 0.58 6.50 16.04
C ALA A 289 -0.60 7.45 16.36
N PHE A 290 -1.81 6.92 16.33
CA PHE A 290 -3.00 7.67 16.75
C PHE A 290 -2.99 7.87 18.25
N GLN A 291 -3.18 9.10 18.69
CA GLN A 291 -3.36 9.46 20.09
C GLN A 291 -4.67 10.22 20.27
N PRO A 292 -5.57 9.77 21.15
CA PRO A 292 -6.74 10.57 21.51
C PRO A 292 -6.24 11.87 22.19
N ARG A 293 -6.60 13.01 21.60
CA ARG A 293 -6.14 14.33 22.03
C ARG A 293 -7.29 15.16 22.50
N GLN A 294 -7.04 16.00 23.51
CA GLN A 294 -7.92 17.11 23.81
C GLN A 294 -7.49 18.32 22.98
N ARG A 295 -8.43 19.20 22.70
CA ARG A 295 -8.14 20.45 22.02
C ARG A 295 -7.14 21.28 22.84
N GLY A 296 -6.06 21.69 22.20
CA GLY A 296 -5.03 22.56 22.78
C GLY A 296 -4.74 23.75 21.88
N LYS A 297 -3.56 24.34 21.99
CA LYS A 297 -3.20 25.62 21.36
C LYS A 297 -1.92 25.58 20.52
N HIS A 298 -1.37 24.39 20.26
CA HIS A 298 -0.15 24.23 19.47
C HIS A 298 -0.49 23.86 18.02
N LEU A 299 -0.02 24.69 17.09
CA LEU A 299 -0.15 24.48 15.65
C LEU A 299 1.17 23.96 15.09
N ALA A 300 1.13 22.94 14.26
CA ALA A 300 2.26 22.38 13.55
C ALA A 300 2.19 22.73 12.05
N CYS A 301 3.30 23.21 11.49
CA CYS A 301 3.52 23.32 10.06
C CYS A 301 4.82 22.58 9.74
N THR A 302 4.78 21.51 8.96
CA THR A 302 5.95 20.66 8.71
C THR A 302 6.15 20.40 7.22
N GLY A 303 7.40 20.11 6.84
CA GLY A 303 7.82 19.82 5.51
C GLY A 303 8.77 20.84 4.90
N TYR A 304 8.84 20.86 3.58
CA TYR A 304 9.69 21.78 2.85
C TYR A 304 9.08 23.19 2.80
N LEU A 305 9.76 24.17 3.38
CA LEU A 305 9.30 25.54 3.48
C LEU A 305 9.75 26.32 2.24
N SER A 306 8.99 26.20 1.16
CA SER A 306 9.19 26.91 -0.12
C SER A 306 8.33 28.17 -0.21
N MET A 307 8.52 28.95 -1.27
CA MET A 307 7.59 30.04 -1.61
C MET A 307 6.16 29.51 -1.84
N GLU A 308 6.02 28.30 -2.35
CA GLU A 308 4.70 27.64 -2.54
C GLU A 308 4.03 27.25 -1.24
N ALA A 309 4.79 26.92 -0.21
CA ALA A 309 4.26 26.70 1.13
C ALA A 309 3.67 27.97 1.74
N ASN A 310 3.97 29.13 1.15
CA ASN A 310 3.45 30.46 1.48
C ASN A 310 3.49 30.78 2.99
N PRO A 311 4.67 30.67 3.63
CA PRO A 311 4.81 30.92 5.06
C PRO A 311 4.43 32.36 5.47
N ALA A 312 4.46 33.30 4.52
CA ALA A 312 4.06 34.68 4.77
C ALA A 312 2.57 34.79 5.14
N LEU A 313 1.67 34.07 4.45
CA LEU A 313 0.26 34.03 4.79
C LEU A 313 0.06 33.36 6.17
N LEU A 314 0.81 32.30 6.48
CA LEU A 314 0.69 31.66 7.79
C LEU A 314 1.08 32.59 8.94
N LEU A 315 2.11 33.42 8.76
CA LEU A 315 2.49 34.42 9.77
C LEU A 315 1.40 35.49 9.95
N GLN A 316 0.72 35.92 8.88
CA GLN A 316 -0.41 36.86 8.96
C GLN A 316 -1.60 36.22 9.69
N CYS A 317 -1.92 34.95 9.40
CA CYS A 317 -2.92 34.17 10.12
C CYS A 317 -2.58 34.07 11.62
N MET A 318 -1.32 33.76 11.94
CA MET A 318 -0.85 33.67 13.32
C MET A 318 -0.88 34.99 14.05
N GLN A 319 -0.51 36.11 13.39
CA GLN A 319 -0.62 37.44 14.00
C GLN A 319 -2.06 37.74 14.39
N LYS A 320 -3.00 37.48 13.49
CA LYS A 320 -4.43 37.68 13.75
C LYS A 320 -4.94 36.81 14.88
N LEU A 321 -4.58 35.51 14.88
CA LEU A 321 -4.94 34.57 15.93
C LEU A 321 -4.34 35.01 17.29
N HIS A 322 -3.10 35.48 17.32
CA HIS A 322 -2.44 35.98 18.53
C HIS A 322 -3.12 37.20 19.14
N TYR A 323 -3.71 38.09 18.34
CA TYR A 323 -4.54 39.20 18.84
C TYR A 323 -5.83 38.71 19.51
N ILE A 324 -6.41 37.58 19.05
CA ILE A 324 -7.63 37.03 19.60
C ILE A 324 -7.34 36.22 20.87
N ASP A 325 -6.31 35.36 20.80
CA ASP A 325 -5.88 34.52 21.92
C ASP A 325 -4.34 34.37 21.89
N PRO A 326 -3.61 35.03 22.83
CA PRO A 326 -2.17 35.06 22.83
C PRO A 326 -1.50 33.77 23.30
N GLU A 327 -2.26 32.74 23.68
CA GLU A 327 -1.71 31.46 24.13
C GLU A 327 -1.40 30.49 22.97
N TYR A 328 -1.93 30.74 21.78
CA TYR A 328 -1.60 29.90 20.62
C TYR A 328 -0.12 30.01 20.22
N ARG A 329 0.47 28.89 19.84
CA ARG A 329 1.88 28.77 19.40
C ARG A 329 1.96 28.06 18.07
N LEU A 330 2.86 28.52 17.19
CA LEU A 330 3.14 27.90 15.90
C LEU A 330 4.55 27.31 15.90
N PHE A 331 4.65 26.07 15.49
CA PHE A 331 5.88 25.33 15.33
C PHE A 331 6.10 24.99 13.86
N PHE A 332 7.12 25.62 13.28
CA PHE A 332 7.64 25.22 11.98
C PHE A 332 8.67 24.12 12.15
N SER A 333 8.55 23.04 11.40
CA SER A 333 9.54 21.98 11.35
C SER A 333 9.87 21.64 9.91
N GLY A 334 11.13 21.82 9.51
CA GLY A 334 11.55 21.56 8.15
C GLY A 334 12.76 22.35 7.71
N ARG A 335 13.00 22.34 6.40
CA ARG A 335 14.10 23.04 5.75
C ARG A 335 13.55 24.13 4.84
N PHE A 336 14.15 25.30 4.87
CA PHE A 336 13.83 26.38 3.94
C PHE A 336 14.42 26.11 2.55
N GLU A 337 13.67 26.48 1.52
CA GLU A 337 14.07 26.43 0.11
C GLU A 337 15.35 27.23 -0.17
N SER A 338 15.46 28.40 0.48
CA SER A 338 16.61 29.27 0.30
C SER A 338 16.91 30.09 1.54
N PRO A 339 18.18 30.52 1.74
CA PRO A 339 18.55 31.42 2.82
C PRO A 339 17.80 32.76 2.77
N VAL A 340 17.42 33.23 1.58
CA VAL A 340 16.66 34.48 1.37
C VAL A 340 15.26 34.34 1.95
N LEU A 341 14.58 33.22 1.70
CA LEU A 341 13.25 32.95 2.25
C LEU A 341 13.33 32.82 3.79
N GLU A 342 14.33 32.12 4.30
CA GLU A 342 14.53 32.00 5.74
C GLU A 342 14.72 33.36 6.40
N GLN A 343 15.60 34.20 5.84
CA GLN A 343 15.86 35.56 6.36
C GLN A 343 14.56 36.38 6.34
N TYR A 344 13.79 36.33 5.24
CA TYR A 344 12.52 37.04 5.13
C TYR A 344 11.51 36.57 6.20
N VAL A 345 11.31 35.28 6.34
CA VAL A 345 10.35 34.73 7.30
C VAL A 345 10.73 35.08 8.74
N ARG A 346 12.02 34.98 9.12
CA ARG A 346 12.52 35.38 10.44
C ARG A 346 12.36 36.90 10.69
N HIS A 347 12.59 37.72 9.67
CA HIS A 347 12.36 39.17 9.75
C HIS A 347 10.88 39.48 9.98
N MET A 348 9.98 38.80 9.26
CA MET A 348 8.53 38.99 9.44
C MET A 348 8.06 38.54 10.85
N VAL A 349 8.57 37.45 11.40
CA VAL A 349 8.27 37.03 12.77
C VAL A 349 8.60 38.15 13.77
N GLN A 350 9.76 38.80 13.62
CA GLN A 350 10.16 39.94 14.49
C GLN A 350 9.27 41.17 14.28
N THR A 351 9.02 41.53 13.01
CA THR A 351 8.25 42.71 12.64
C THR A 351 6.79 42.61 13.09
N LEU A 352 6.21 41.42 13.04
CA LEU A 352 4.84 41.13 13.45
C LEU A 352 4.69 40.89 14.97
N GLY A 353 5.77 40.95 15.74
CA GLY A 353 5.77 40.75 17.18
C GLY A 353 5.52 39.31 17.61
N LEU A 354 5.88 38.33 16.75
CA LEU A 354 5.60 36.90 16.95
C LEU A 354 6.79 36.09 17.48
N THR A 355 7.86 36.75 17.98
CA THR A 355 9.12 36.08 18.38
C THR A 355 8.89 35.01 19.44
N GLU A 356 8.00 35.25 20.42
CA GLU A 356 7.67 34.31 21.49
C GLU A 356 6.54 33.32 21.10
N VAL A 357 6.00 33.46 19.88
CA VAL A 357 4.81 32.73 19.43
C VAL A 357 5.16 31.69 18.37
N VAL A 358 6.21 31.96 17.56
CA VAL A 358 6.64 31.14 16.43
C VAL A 358 7.99 30.52 16.69
N SER A 359 8.06 29.21 16.64
CA SER A 359 9.31 28.43 16.77
C SER A 359 9.71 27.80 15.45
N PHE A 360 11.02 27.77 15.17
CA PHE A 360 11.59 27.08 14.02
C PHE A 360 12.45 25.92 14.51
N GLU A 361 12.08 24.72 14.14
CA GLU A 361 12.73 23.49 14.56
C GLU A 361 13.25 22.73 13.33
N PRO A 362 14.38 22.03 13.43
CA PRO A 362 14.83 21.16 12.36
C PRO A 362 13.80 20.04 12.11
N TYR A 363 13.82 19.45 10.92
CA TYR A 363 12.96 18.30 10.63
C TYR A 363 13.27 17.16 11.63
N PRO A 364 12.27 16.63 12.33
CA PRO A 364 12.49 15.68 13.40
C PRO A 364 12.86 14.29 12.84
N ARG A 365 13.70 13.57 13.57
CA ARG A 365 13.97 12.15 13.25
C ARG A 365 12.73 11.25 13.48
N ASP A 366 11.90 11.63 14.44
CA ASP A 366 10.63 10.97 14.77
C ASP A 366 9.51 12.01 14.71
N LEU A 367 8.78 11.98 13.59
CA LEU A 367 7.65 12.88 13.36
C LEU A 367 6.50 12.62 14.34
N ASN A 368 6.27 11.37 14.77
CA ASN A 368 5.23 11.05 15.75
C ASN A 368 5.50 11.68 17.11
N ALA A 369 6.75 11.56 17.59
CA ALA A 369 7.15 12.19 18.84
C ALA A 369 7.02 13.72 18.76
N TRP A 370 7.41 14.30 17.63
CA TRP A 370 7.30 15.76 17.41
C TRP A 370 5.85 16.25 17.34
N LEU A 371 4.96 15.48 16.70
CA LEU A 371 3.53 15.79 16.64
C LEU A 371 2.81 15.50 17.96
N GLY A 372 3.45 14.83 18.92
CA GLY A 372 2.85 14.33 20.16
C GLY A 372 2.16 15.40 21.02
N ASP A 373 2.69 16.59 21.10
CA ASP A 373 2.17 17.75 21.87
C ASP A 373 1.49 18.81 21.00
N LYS A 374 1.31 18.54 19.71
CA LYS A 374 0.63 19.43 18.77
C LYS A 374 -0.86 19.06 18.66
N HIS A 375 -1.69 20.00 18.24
CA HIS A 375 -3.15 19.86 18.22
C HIS A 375 -3.72 20.12 16.82
N PHE A 376 -3.10 21.01 16.08
CA PHE A 376 -3.48 21.37 14.73
C PHE A 376 -2.34 21.09 13.77
N ILE A 377 -2.66 20.60 12.58
CA ILE A 377 -1.75 20.60 11.43
C ILE A 377 -2.21 21.66 10.45
N VAL A 378 -1.34 22.62 10.15
CA VAL A 378 -1.70 23.77 9.33
C VAL A 378 -0.85 23.87 8.07
N SER A 379 -1.48 24.29 6.99
CA SER A 379 -0.82 24.58 5.71
C SER A 379 -1.41 25.81 5.06
N THR A 380 -0.55 26.67 4.55
CA THR A 380 -0.90 27.83 3.70
C THR A 380 -0.44 27.64 2.28
N GLY A 381 -0.06 26.43 1.90
CA GLY A 381 0.40 26.11 0.55
C GLY A 381 -0.59 26.52 -0.55
N ILE A 382 -0.04 27.00 -1.67
CA ILE A 382 -0.84 27.37 -2.85
C ILE A 382 -1.06 26.20 -3.82
N GLY A 383 -0.65 24.99 -3.42
CA GLY A 383 -0.77 23.73 -4.16
C GLY A 383 -0.64 22.53 -3.26
N GLU A 384 -0.43 21.36 -3.86
CA GLU A 384 -0.48 20.05 -3.20
C GLU A 384 0.78 19.70 -2.37
N SER A 385 1.85 20.51 -2.41
CA SER A 385 3.18 20.18 -1.87
C SER A 385 3.21 19.84 -0.38
N GLN A 386 2.24 20.32 0.41
CA GLN A 386 2.14 20.05 1.86
C GLN A 386 1.02 19.05 2.23
N VAL A 387 0.27 18.53 1.27
CA VAL A 387 -0.87 17.62 1.55
C VAL A 387 -0.43 16.38 2.31
N GLU A 388 0.72 15.81 1.97
CA GLU A 388 1.26 14.63 2.66
C GLU A 388 1.51 14.89 4.14
N SER A 389 2.11 16.04 4.48
CA SER A 389 2.33 16.46 5.86
C SER A 389 1.01 16.69 6.62
N VAL A 390 0.00 17.23 5.94
CA VAL A 390 -1.34 17.40 6.51
C VAL A 390 -1.98 16.06 6.81
N LEU A 391 -1.93 15.12 5.86
CA LEU A 391 -2.48 13.76 6.02
C LEU A 391 -1.76 13.00 7.15
N ALA A 392 -0.42 13.17 7.29
CA ALA A 392 0.34 12.61 8.40
C ALA A 392 -0.13 13.15 9.76
N GLY A 393 -0.34 14.47 9.86
CA GLY A 393 -0.91 15.10 11.05
C GLY A 393 -2.32 14.60 11.37
N MET A 394 -3.21 14.51 10.37
CA MET A 394 -4.55 13.95 10.51
C MET A 394 -4.53 12.48 10.97
N ALA A 395 -3.61 11.68 10.42
CA ALA A 395 -3.41 10.30 10.83
C ALA A 395 -3.02 10.19 12.32
N GLY A 396 -2.23 11.15 12.84
CA GLY A 396 -1.92 11.29 14.26
C GLY A 396 -3.04 11.89 15.12
N GLY A 397 -4.16 12.31 14.52
CA GLY A 397 -5.32 12.89 15.23
C GLY A 397 -5.30 14.41 15.39
N LEU A 398 -4.48 15.14 14.61
CA LEU A 398 -4.45 16.61 14.62
C LEU A 398 -5.57 17.18 13.74
N LYS A 399 -6.18 18.30 14.19
CA LYS A 399 -7.17 19.03 13.40
C LYS A 399 -6.50 19.72 12.20
N PRO A 400 -6.91 19.42 10.96
CA PRO A 400 -6.36 20.10 9.78
C PRO A 400 -6.96 21.50 9.63
N VAL A 401 -6.10 22.50 9.27
CA VAL A 401 -6.51 23.84 8.85
C VAL A 401 -5.66 24.24 7.65
N VAL A 402 -6.25 24.23 6.46
CA VAL A 402 -5.50 24.25 5.20
C VAL A 402 -6.04 25.35 4.28
N HIS A 403 -5.12 26.10 3.67
CA HIS A 403 -5.48 27.10 2.67
C HIS A 403 -6.11 26.42 1.46
N ASN A 404 -7.20 27.00 0.94
CA ASN A 404 -7.98 26.49 -0.17
C ASN A 404 -7.25 26.75 -1.49
N PHE A 405 -6.39 25.83 -1.91
CA PHE A 405 -5.76 25.86 -3.23
C PHE A 405 -6.63 25.12 -4.28
N SER A 406 -6.33 25.33 -5.55
CA SER A 406 -7.08 24.69 -6.65
C SER A 406 -7.04 23.15 -6.54
N GLY A 407 -8.18 22.52 -6.29
CA GLY A 407 -8.32 21.06 -6.09
C GLY A 407 -8.29 20.61 -4.64
N ALA A 408 -8.09 21.50 -3.65
CA ALA A 408 -8.00 21.14 -2.23
C ALA A 408 -9.24 20.37 -1.73
N GLU A 409 -10.44 20.75 -2.21
CA GLU A 409 -11.70 20.10 -1.86
C GLU A 409 -11.82 18.63 -2.32
N THR A 410 -11.02 18.23 -3.30
CA THR A 410 -10.97 16.83 -3.75
C THR A 410 -10.04 15.97 -2.88
N LEU A 411 -9.15 16.61 -2.12
CA LEU A 411 -8.12 15.95 -1.32
C LEU A 411 -8.43 16.00 0.19
N LEU A 412 -9.10 17.05 0.67
CA LEU A 412 -9.25 17.33 2.09
C LEU A 412 -10.71 17.63 2.44
N PRO A 413 -11.13 17.45 3.70
CA PRO A 413 -12.47 17.83 4.13
C PRO A 413 -12.70 19.33 3.94
N SER A 414 -13.83 19.73 3.35
CA SER A 414 -14.15 21.14 3.11
C SER A 414 -14.21 21.96 4.41
N ALA A 415 -14.57 21.34 5.54
CA ALA A 415 -14.54 21.95 6.86
C ALA A 415 -13.14 22.37 7.33
N SER A 416 -12.08 21.80 6.76
CA SER A 416 -10.68 22.16 7.08
C SER A 416 -10.15 23.31 6.24
N LEU A 417 -10.86 23.71 5.18
CA LEU A 417 -10.36 24.68 4.20
C LEU A 417 -10.70 26.11 4.61
N PHE A 418 -9.78 27.04 4.33
CA PHE A 418 -9.97 28.48 4.55
C PHE A 418 -9.38 29.28 3.36
N ASN A 419 -9.93 30.47 3.09
CA ASN A 419 -9.48 31.36 2.00
C ASN A 419 -8.72 32.59 2.53
N ILE A 420 -9.11 33.09 3.69
CA ILE A 420 -8.56 34.33 4.29
C ILE A 420 -8.21 34.10 5.77
N ALA A 421 -7.38 34.98 6.31
CA ALA A 421 -6.90 34.85 7.69
C ALA A 421 -8.02 34.86 8.75
N GLU A 422 -9.15 35.50 8.48
CA GLU A 422 -10.37 35.47 9.31
C GLU A 422 -10.90 34.04 9.42
N GLU A 423 -11.10 33.38 8.29
CA GLU A 423 -11.59 31.99 8.25
C GLU A 423 -10.59 31.01 8.90
N PHE A 424 -9.27 31.26 8.75
CA PHE A 424 -8.26 30.49 9.48
C PHE A 424 -8.50 30.56 11.00
N CYS A 425 -8.68 31.78 11.53
CA CYS A 425 -8.97 31.97 12.95
C CYS A 425 -10.28 31.26 13.35
N GLU A 426 -11.35 31.37 12.54
CA GLU A 426 -12.60 30.68 12.77
C GLU A 426 -12.42 29.17 12.85
N ARG A 427 -11.66 28.55 11.93
CA ARG A 427 -11.38 27.09 11.94
C ARG A 427 -10.58 26.67 13.18
N VAL A 428 -9.56 27.43 13.55
CA VAL A 428 -8.75 27.14 14.75
C VAL A 428 -9.55 27.31 16.03
N LEU A 429 -10.37 28.38 16.14
CA LEU A 429 -11.14 28.70 17.33
C LEU A 429 -12.44 27.87 17.46
N ALA A 430 -12.92 27.26 16.38
CA ALA A 430 -14.12 26.45 16.40
C ALA A 430 -14.05 25.33 17.46
N PRO A 431 -15.14 25.10 18.21
CA PRO A 431 -15.14 24.16 19.34
C PRO A 431 -15.05 22.68 18.89
N ASP A 432 -15.41 22.40 17.65
CA ASP A 432 -15.35 21.07 17.05
C ASP A 432 -13.91 20.57 16.97
N TYR A 433 -13.59 19.51 17.69
CA TYR A 433 -12.27 18.89 17.71
C TYR A 433 -12.42 17.38 17.86
N GLU A 434 -12.34 16.66 16.71
CA GLU A 434 -12.71 15.24 16.61
C GLU A 434 -11.53 14.40 16.05
N PRO A 435 -10.50 14.08 16.86
CA PRO A 435 -9.30 13.37 16.40
C PRO A 435 -9.57 12.06 15.70
N VAL A 436 -10.62 11.33 16.15
CA VAL A 436 -11.01 10.04 15.56
C VAL A 436 -11.51 10.24 14.13
N ASP A 437 -12.23 11.31 13.85
CA ASP A 437 -12.77 11.57 12.51
C ASP A 437 -11.68 12.03 11.55
N TYR A 438 -10.67 12.77 12.02
CA TYR A 438 -9.51 13.12 11.20
C TYR A 438 -8.73 11.87 10.80
N ARG A 439 -8.47 10.96 11.74
CA ARG A 439 -7.84 9.66 11.48
C ARG A 439 -8.68 8.82 10.52
N ARG A 440 -9.97 8.68 10.77
CA ARG A 440 -10.89 7.89 9.95
C ARG A 440 -10.95 8.40 8.50
N PHE A 441 -10.91 9.70 8.28
CA PHE A 441 -10.84 10.27 6.94
C PHE A 441 -9.62 9.76 6.18
N VAL A 442 -8.44 9.75 6.80
CA VAL A 442 -7.21 9.25 6.19
C VAL A 442 -7.30 7.74 5.92
N GLU A 443 -7.79 6.96 6.89
CA GLU A 443 -7.98 5.51 6.75
C GLU A 443 -8.86 5.11 5.57
N GLN A 444 -9.95 5.85 5.38
CA GLN A 444 -10.92 5.53 4.34
C GLN A 444 -10.52 6.03 2.95
N ARG A 445 -9.80 7.16 2.88
CA ARG A 445 -9.52 7.81 1.60
C ARG A 445 -8.11 7.58 1.07
N TYR A 446 -7.16 7.27 1.95
CA TYR A 446 -5.73 7.15 1.63
C TYR A 446 -5.10 5.85 2.15
N PRO A 447 -5.73 4.68 1.94
CA PRO A 447 -5.16 3.43 2.41
C PRO A 447 -3.86 3.11 1.67
N MET A 448 -2.77 2.85 2.41
CA MET A 448 -1.46 2.52 1.84
C MET A 448 -1.52 1.23 1.01
N ASP A 449 -2.33 0.27 1.41
CA ASP A 449 -2.49 -0.98 0.66
C ASP A 449 -3.01 -0.78 -0.77
N GLU A 450 -3.85 0.23 -0.98
CA GLU A 450 -4.34 0.57 -2.31
C GLU A 450 -3.23 1.21 -3.16
N HIS A 451 -2.46 2.12 -2.57
CA HIS A 451 -1.28 2.71 -3.20
C HIS A 451 -0.29 1.63 -3.66
N LEU A 452 0.11 0.74 -2.75
CA LEU A 452 1.06 -0.34 -3.03
C LEU A 452 0.51 -1.37 -4.04
N ARG A 453 -0.79 -1.63 -4.01
CA ARG A 453 -1.45 -2.52 -4.98
C ARG A 453 -1.38 -1.96 -6.41
N HIS A 454 -1.59 -0.66 -6.60
CA HIS A 454 -1.44 -0.02 -7.91
C HIS A 454 0.01 -0.09 -8.41
N ILE A 455 0.97 0.21 -7.53
CA ILE A 455 2.41 0.08 -7.85
C ILE A 455 2.75 -1.36 -8.24
N ASN A 456 2.34 -2.34 -7.45
CA ASN A 456 2.58 -3.75 -7.74
C ASN A 456 1.96 -4.17 -9.09
N GLY A 457 0.76 -3.69 -9.39
CA GLY A 457 0.11 -3.93 -10.68
C GLY A 457 0.92 -3.43 -11.88
N ILE A 458 1.49 -2.22 -11.76
CA ILE A 458 2.39 -1.65 -12.79
C ILE A 458 3.64 -2.52 -12.95
N LEU A 459 4.27 -2.93 -11.86
CA LEU A 459 5.50 -3.74 -11.91
C LEU A 459 5.24 -5.14 -12.48
N ILE A 460 4.16 -5.82 -12.11
CA ILE A 460 3.76 -7.12 -12.67
C ILE A 460 3.48 -7.01 -14.17
N GLN A 461 2.82 -5.94 -14.61
CA GLN A 461 2.59 -5.69 -16.03
C GLN A 461 3.91 -5.58 -16.80
N LEU A 462 4.87 -4.79 -16.32
CA LEU A 462 6.17 -4.63 -16.95
C LEU A 462 7.00 -5.92 -16.88
N GLU A 463 6.98 -6.64 -15.78
CA GLU A 463 7.61 -7.95 -15.62
C GLU A 463 7.10 -8.95 -16.69
N THR A 464 5.80 -8.97 -16.91
CA THR A 464 5.17 -9.81 -17.95
C THR A 464 5.63 -9.40 -19.36
N GLU A 465 5.69 -8.10 -19.65
CA GLU A 465 6.16 -7.60 -20.94
C GLU A 465 7.63 -7.94 -21.19
N ILE A 466 8.50 -7.84 -20.17
CA ILE A 466 9.91 -8.21 -20.24
C ILE A 466 10.05 -9.73 -20.50
N GLY A 467 9.28 -10.55 -19.78
CA GLY A 467 9.26 -12.01 -19.95
C GLY A 467 8.83 -12.45 -21.36
N LEU A 468 7.92 -11.73 -22.00
CA LEU A 468 7.50 -12.00 -23.37
C LEU A 468 8.55 -11.60 -24.42
N GLN A 469 9.46 -10.68 -24.10
CA GLN A 469 10.53 -10.23 -25.00
C GLN A 469 11.80 -11.10 -24.93
N GLN A 470 11.99 -11.85 -23.83
CA GLN A 470 13.09 -12.78 -23.70
C GLN A 470 12.72 -14.13 -24.29
N PRO A 471 13.57 -14.74 -25.19
CA PRO A 471 13.35 -16.11 -25.59
C PRO A 471 13.42 -16.99 -24.34
N SER A 472 12.37 -17.79 -24.13
CA SER A 472 12.24 -18.69 -22.96
C SER A 472 13.55 -19.47 -22.75
N PRO A 473 14.26 -19.33 -21.63
CA PRO A 473 15.33 -20.23 -21.28
C PRO A 473 14.66 -21.56 -20.92
N LEU A 474 14.66 -22.50 -21.87
CA LEU A 474 14.39 -23.88 -21.58
C LEU A 474 15.45 -24.38 -20.61
N SER A 475 14.95 -24.88 -19.48
CA SER A 475 15.54 -25.79 -18.54
C SER A 475 16.57 -25.32 -17.51
N GLU A 476 16.44 -25.99 -16.37
CA GLU A 476 17.34 -26.13 -15.22
C GLU A 476 17.24 -25.05 -14.11
N ALA A 477 16.02 -24.87 -13.61
CA ALA A 477 15.89 -24.51 -12.19
C ALA A 477 16.10 -25.79 -11.34
N PRO A 478 16.96 -25.79 -10.31
CA PRO A 478 17.03 -26.93 -9.40
C PRO A 478 15.65 -27.14 -8.76
N LYS A 479 15.19 -28.40 -8.76
CA LYS A 479 13.94 -28.77 -8.10
C LYS A 479 14.02 -28.34 -6.63
N MET A 480 13.14 -27.45 -6.21
CA MET A 480 13.17 -26.82 -4.89
C MET A 480 12.65 -27.72 -3.74
N ASP A 481 12.20 -28.94 -4.03
CA ASP A 481 11.73 -29.89 -3.02
C ASP A 481 12.74 -30.18 -1.89
N SER A 482 14.02 -29.93 -2.12
CA SER A 482 15.08 -30.12 -1.13
C SER A 482 15.33 -28.92 -0.20
N LEU A 483 14.84 -27.74 -0.55
CA LEU A 483 15.13 -26.50 0.19
C LEU A 483 14.06 -26.14 1.23
N LEU A 484 12.83 -26.60 1.04
CA LEU A 484 11.70 -26.33 1.93
C LEU A 484 11.33 -27.52 2.83
N SER A 485 12.05 -28.65 2.76
CA SER A 485 11.89 -29.75 3.71
C SER A 485 12.46 -29.33 5.06
N VAL A 486 11.60 -28.83 5.92
CA VAL A 486 11.91 -28.54 7.33
C VAL A 486 12.21 -29.85 8.05
N PRO A 487 13.36 -29.99 8.77
CA PRO A 487 13.52 -31.10 9.71
C PRO A 487 12.39 -31.01 10.73
N GLN A 488 11.68 -32.10 10.96
CA GLN A 488 10.67 -32.18 12.02
C GLN A 488 11.33 -31.90 13.37
N SER A 489 11.43 -30.65 13.77
CA SER A 489 11.67 -30.30 15.16
C SER A 489 10.34 -30.40 15.88
N GLN A 490 10.31 -31.23 16.90
CA GLN A 490 9.23 -31.35 17.89
C GLN A 490 8.97 -29.96 18.50
N GLY A 491 8.06 -29.20 17.94
CA GLY A 491 7.57 -27.95 18.49
C GLY A 491 6.05 -27.98 18.39
N THR A 492 5.40 -27.85 19.52
CA THR A 492 3.94 -27.78 19.71
C THR A 492 3.33 -26.60 18.97
N GLY A 493 3.30 -26.69 17.65
CA GLY A 493 2.43 -25.87 16.83
C GLY A 493 1.08 -26.56 16.76
N ALA A 494 0.02 -25.87 17.10
CA ALA A 494 -1.32 -26.35 16.88
C ALA A 494 -1.44 -26.75 15.41
N ALA A 495 -1.50 -28.05 15.13
CA ALA A 495 -1.90 -28.52 13.82
C ALA A 495 -3.25 -27.86 13.53
N GLY A 496 -3.36 -27.19 12.39
CA GLY A 496 -4.66 -26.73 11.92
C GLY A 496 -5.61 -27.91 11.92
N PRO A 497 -6.92 -27.70 12.12
CA PRO A 497 -7.85 -28.78 12.09
C PRO A 497 -7.66 -29.53 10.77
N ALA A 498 -7.52 -30.86 10.82
CA ALA A 498 -7.76 -31.70 9.64
C ALA A 498 -9.08 -31.25 9.05
N ILE A 499 -9.24 -31.31 7.71
CA ILE A 499 -10.52 -30.96 7.09
C ILE A 499 -11.61 -31.56 7.97
N SER A 500 -12.29 -30.68 8.70
CA SER A 500 -13.30 -31.10 9.64
C SER A 500 -14.64 -31.06 8.95
N VAL A 501 -15.27 -32.19 8.90
CA VAL A 501 -16.71 -32.25 8.82
C VAL A 501 -17.14 -32.09 10.29
N ASN A 502 -17.76 -30.97 10.66
CA ASN A 502 -18.31 -30.81 12.01
C ASN A 502 -19.51 -31.73 12.15
N PHE A 503 -19.33 -32.76 12.90
CA PHE A 503 -20.35 -33.76 13.21
C PHE A 503 -21.05 -33.43 14.51
#